data_e26e03b278aa810bb62849b0dc86133c
#
_entry.id   e26e03b278aa810bb62849b0dc86133c
#
_cell.length_a   1.000
_cell.length_b   1.000
_cell.length_c   1.000
_cell.angle_alpha   90.00
_cell.angle_beta   90.00
_cell.angle_gamma   90.00
#
_symmetry.space_group_name_H-M   'P 1'
#
loop_
_entity.id
_entity.type
_entity.pdbx_description
1 polymer ?
#
loop_
_entity_poly.entity_id
_entity_poly.type
_entity_poly.pdbx_seq_one_letter_code
_entity_poly.pdbx_strand_id
1 'polypeptide(L)'
;MSNYKIYWVVLCKNEEDIIPFCIQYWHRIADKVIVYDNHSTDSSVELLSQYDWIEIRTFDSDGQNDVIQKQVKEQAYLEFKDKCDILIISDMDEVFYFKNEAVWDAFISGGYNVLATPIFSLCEDSKPPYMENKLLHEQCHKFYKQRMNHMVGFDDYSKLSIFNTKITNSVSMSVGQHYVQTSPTMRIMLSNDGFCLHVDKGFGIDYKYKIRQKMNDNLSETNKRANMCIEYGDSFEKLAEEYKRNQENSFDINNIYK
;
A
#
# COMPACT_ATOMS: atom_id res chain seq x y z
N MET A 1 -7.21 21.43 0.42
CA MET A 1 -5.85 20.94 0.11
C MET A 1 -4.96 21.25 1.29
N SER A 2 -4.17 20.28 1.71
CA SER A 2 -3.21 20.41 2.81
C SER A 2 -2.25 21.58 2.60
N ASN A 3 -1.80 22.23 3.69
CA ASN A 3 -0.74 23.26 3.64
C ASN A 3 0.65 22.65 3.39
N TYR A 4 0.74 21.33 3.31
CA TYR A 4 1.98 20.58 3.14
C TYR A 4 2.07 20.00 1.74
N LYS A 5 3.26 19.98 1.19
CA LYS A 5 3.57 19.34 -0.07
C LYS A 5 3.73 17.84 0.14
N ILE A 6 2.80 17.06 -0.39
CA ILE A 6 2.73 15.61 -0.20
C ILE A 6 3.06 14.89 -1.51
N TYR A 7 4.09 14.05 -1.49
CA TYR A 7 4.40 13.15 -2.60
C TYR A 7 4.06 11.71 -2.21
N TRP A 8 3.65 10.94 -3.21
CA TRP A 8 3.35 9.52 -3.02
C TRP A 8 4.13 8.68 -4.03
N VAL A 9 5.00 7.82 -3.54
CA VAL A 9 5.77 6.85 -4.32
C VAL A 9 5.06 5.50 -4.25
N VAL A 10 4.86 4.88 -5.42
CA VAL A 10 4.12 3.63 -5.57
C VAL A 10 4.92 2.66 -6.43
N LEU A 11 4.97 1.38 -6.04
CA LEU A 11 5.50 0.31 -6.88
C LEU A 11 4.35 -0.39 -7.61
N CYS A 12 4.55 -0.65 -8.91
CA CYS A 12 3.54 -1.21 -9.80
C CYS A 12 4.07 -2.41 -10.59
N LYS A 13 3.23 -3.44 -10.73
CA LYS A 13 3.43 -4.55 -11.66
C LYS A 13 2.10 -5.23 -11.99
N ASN A 14 1.59 -4.97 -13.21
CA ASN A 14 0.36 -5.59 -13.71
C ASN A 14 -0.84 -5.40 -12.77
N GLU A 15 -1.22 -4.13 -12.54
CA GLU A 15 -2.27 -3.73 -11.60
C GLU A 15 -3.44 -3.00 -12.29
N GLU A 16 -3.66 -3.24 -13.60
CA GLU A 16 -4.72 -2.60 -14.39
C GLU A 16 -6.11 -2.67 -13.71
N ASP A 17 -6.37 -3.75 -13.00
CA ASP A 17 -7.64 -4.00 -12.33
C ASP A 17 -7.93 -3.07 -11.15
N ILE A 18 -6.90 -2.55 -10.47
CA ILE A 18 -7.06 -1.74 -9.25
C ILE A 18 -6.67 -0.27 -9.46
N ILE A 19 -5.86 0.06 -10.45
CA ILE A 19 -5.41 1.42 -10.73
C ILE A 19 -6.56 2.45 -10.75
N PRO A 20 -7.70 2.22 -11.41
CA PRO A 20 -8.79 3.19 -11.42
C PRO A 20 -9.31 3.56 -10.02
N PHE A 21 -9.31 2.59 -9.11
CA PHE A 21 -9.70 2.83 -7.71
C PHE A 21 -8.61 3.56 -6.94
N CYS A 22 -7.33 3.22 -7.14
CA CYS A 22 -6.20 3.81 -6.42
C CYS A 22 -6.03 5.30 -6.73
N ILE A 23 -6.19 5.70 -8.00
CA ILE A 23 -6.08 7.08 -8.45
C ILE A 23 -6.99 8.02 -7.66
N GLN A 24 -8.20 7.58 -7.30
CA GLN A 24 -9.14 8.39 -6.51
C GLN A 24 -8.62 8.73 -5.12
N TYR A 25 -7.85 7.83 -4.48
CA TYR A 25 -7.22 8.10 -3.18
C TYR A 25 -6.02 9.02 -3.32
N TRP A 26 -5.17 8.78 -4.32
CA TRP A 26 -3.98 9.60 -4.55
C TRP A 26 -4.33 11.05 -4.83
N HIS A 27 -5.31 11.28 -5.70
CA HIS A 27 -5.76 12.63 -6.08
C HIS A 27 -6.29 13.45 -4.90
N ARG A 28 -6.74 12.81 -3.83
CA ARG A 28 -7.23 13.49 -2.62
C ARG A 28 -6.11 13.93 -1.68
N ILE A 29 -4.96 13.28 -1.72
CA ILE A 29 -3.90 13.42 -0.72
C ILE A 29 -2.64 14.02 -1.32
N ALA A 30 -2.19 13.54 -2.48
CA ALA A 30 -0.88 13.82 -3.02
C ALA A 30 -0.91 14.94 -4.06
N ASP A 31 0.06 15.86 -3.96
CA ASP A 31 0.33 16.85 -5.00
C ASP A 31 1.02 16.22 -6.22
N LYS A 32 1.74 15.11 -5.99
CA LYS A 32 2.42 14.36 -7.04
C LYS A 32 2.51 12.88 -6.67
N VAL A 33 2.28 12.02 -7.66
CA VAL A 33 2.50 10.58 -7.55
C VAL A 33 3.66 10.17 -8.45
N ILE A 34 4.56 9.35 -7.94
CA ILE A 34 5.67 8.76 -8.68
C ILE A 34 5.47 7.24 -8.66
N VAL A 35 5.18 6.68 -9.82
CA VAL A 35 5.00 5.23 -9.98
C VAL A 35 6.29 4.62 -10.52
N TYR A 36 6.85 3.67 -9.78
CA TYR A 36 7.92 2.81 -10.25
C TYR A 36 7.31 1.52 -10.81
N ASP A 37 7.24 1.45 -12.13
CA ASP A 37 6.70 0.31 -12.85
C ASP A 37 7.78 -0.73 -13.13
N ASN A 38 7.53 -1.96 -12.75
CA ASN A 38 8.41 -3.11 -13.01
C ASN A 38 8.05 -3.78 -14.34
N HIS A 39 8.07 -3.01 -15.43
CA HIS A 39 7.75 -3.50 -16.78
C HIS A 39 6.40 -4.23 -16.85
N SER A 40 5.33 -3.57 -16.50
CA SER A 40 3.97 -4.09 -16.64
C SER A 40 3.66 -4.44 -18.10
N THR A 41 2.95 -5.53 -18.32
CA THR A 41 2.58 -6.05 -19.64
C THR A 41 1.09 -5.99 -19.93
N ASP A 42 0.33 -5.50 -18.97
CA ASP A 42 -1.11 -5.19 -19.07
C ASP A 42 -1.31 -3.69 -19.36
N SER A 43 -2.52 -3.17 -19.18
CA SER A 43 -2.84 -1.75 -19.42
C SER A 43 -2.43 -0.80 -18.28
N SER A 44 -1.65 -1.26 -17.30
CA SER A 44 -1.28 -0.43 -16.13
C SER A 44 -0.63 0.89 -16.53
N VAL A 45 0.40 0.85 -17.38
CA VAL A 45 1.12 2.06 -17.83
C VAL A 45 0.23 2.98 -18.65
N GLU A 46 -0.62 2.42 -19.52
CA GLU A 46 -1.57 3.19 -20.32
C GLU A 46 -2.57 3.96 -19.44
N LEU A 47 -3.15 3.28 -18.43
CA LEU A 47 -4.08 3.89 -17.47
C LEU A 47 -3.43 5.03 -16.68
N LEU A 48 -2.21 4.83 -16.19
CA LEU A 48 -1.48 5.82 -15.40
C LEU A 48 -1.06 7.03 -16.25
N SER A 49 -0.70 6.83 -17.51
CA SER A 49 -0.23 7.88 -18.41
C SER A 49 -1.31 8.91 -18.81
N GLN A 50 -2.57 8.65 -18.48
CA GLN A 50 -3.68 9.58 -18.71
C GLN A 50 -3.66 10.78 -17.75
N TYR A 51 -2.81 10.77 -16.71
CA TYR A 51 -2.78 11.78 -15.66
C TYR A 51 -1.41 12.47 -15.63
N ASP A 52 -1.37 13.76 -15.91
CA ASP A 52 -0.15 14.59 -15.99
C ASP A 52 0.54 14.81 -14.63
N TRP A 53 -0.18 14.63 -13.52
CA TRP A 53 0.35 14.68 -12.15
C TRP A 53 0.97 13.36 -11.68
N ILE A 54 0.93 12.30 -12.50
CA ILE A 54 1.60 11.02 -12.26
C ILE A 54 2.89 10.95 -13.08
N GLU A 55 4.01 10.80 -12.41
CA GLU A 55 5.31 10.53 -13.04
C GLU A 55 5.55 9.03 -13.06
N ILE A 56 5.74 8.46 -14.25
CA ILE A 56 6.01 7.01 -14.40
C ILE A 56 7.50 6.82 -14.63
N ARG A 57 8.11 5.93 -13.86
CA ARG A 57 9.50 5.47 -13.96
C ARG A 57 9.53 3.96 -14.06
N THR A 58 10.61 3.41 -14.57
CA THR A 58 10.81 1.96 -14.62
C THR A 58 11.92 1.53 -13.66
N PHE A 59 11.83 0.31 -13.18
CA PHE A 59 12.93 -0.39 -12.52
C PHE A 59 12.96 -1.85 -12.95
N ASP A 60 14.13 -2.45 -12.86
CA ASP A 60 14.34 -3.83 -13.29
C ASP A 60 14.39 -4.77 -12.08
N SER A 61 13.65 -5.87 -12.16
CA SER A 61 13.82 -7.00 -11.28
C SER A 61 13.57 -8.32 -12.05
N ASP A 62 14.14 -9.40 -11.55
CA ASP A 62 13.97 -10.75 -12.08
C ASP A 62 12.62 -11.38 -11.59
N GLY A 63 11.51 -10.73 -11.91
CA GLY A 63 10.18 -11.11 -11.44
C GLY A 63 9.82 -10.43 -10.10
N GLN A 64 9.03 -11.13 -9.27
CA GLN A 64 8.69 -10.66 -7.92
C GLN A 64 9.92 -10.80 -7.01
N ASN A 65 10.60 -9.68 -6.79
CA ASN A 65 11.83 -9.61 -5.99
C ASN A 65 11.70 -8.55 -4.89
N ASP A 66 11.36 -8.99 -3.70
CA ASP A 66 11.08 -8.10 -2.57
C ASP A 66 12.32 -7.36 -2.07
N VAL A 67 13.53 -7.92 -2.31
CA VAL A 67 14.80 -7.25 -1.97
C VAL A 67 15.03 -6.05 -2.88
N ILE A 68 14.80 -6.20 -4.19
CA ILE A 68 14.91 -5.09 -5.15
C ILE A 68 13.82 -4.05 -4.88
N GLN A 69 12.58 -4.47 -4.64
CA GLN A 69 11.48 -3.55 -4.29
C GLN A 69 11.82 -2.70 -3.06
N LYS A 70 12.36 -3.33 -2.01
CA LYS A 70 12.84 -2.62 -0.82
C LYS A 70 13.90 -1.56 -1.19
N GLN A 71 14.89 -1.93 -2.00
CA GLN A 71 15.96 -1.01 -2.43
C GLN A 71 15.38 0.18 -3.21
N VAL A 72 14.45 -0.05 -4.12
CA VAL A 72 13.76 1.01 -4.88
C VAL A 72 13.03 1.97 -3.95
N LYS A 73 12.29 1.46 -2.95
CA LYS A 73 11.59 2.28 -1.96
C LYS A 73 12.56 3.14 -1.12
N GLU A 74 13.67 2.56 -0.65
CA GLU A 74 14.68 3.28 0.14
C GLU A 74 15.40 4.35 -0.69
N GLN A 75 15.74 4.07 -1.95
CA GLN A 75 16.33 5.03 -2.87
C GLN A 75 15.35 6.16 -3.22
N ALA A 76 14.08 5.83 -3.45
CA ALA A 76 13.04 6.84 -3.67
C ALA A 76 12.89 7.77 -2.45
N TYR A 77 12.98 7.24 -1.23
CA TYR A 77 12.99 8.07 -0.03
C TYR A 77 14.13 9.12 -0.09
N LEU A 78 15.35 8.69 -0.35
CA LEU A 78 16.51 9.57 -0.40
C LEU A 78 16.41 10.61 -1.52
N GLU A 79 15.80 10.25 -2.65
CA GLU A 79 15.62 11.16 -3.78
C GLU A 79 14.58 12.26 -3.50
N PHE A 80 13.49 11.90 -2.83
CA PHE A 80 12.32 12.80 -2.71
C PHE A 80 12.21 13.51 -1.36
N LYS A 81 12.96 13.11 -0.32
CA LYS A 81 12.87 13.68 1.03
C LYS A 81 13.06 15.20 1.10
N ASP A 82 13.87 15.78 0.21
CA ASP A 82 14.14 17.21 0.16
C ASP A 82 13.20 17.96 -0.84
N LYS A 83 12.25 17.26 -1.46
CA LYS A 83 11.34 17.80 -2.49
C LYS A 83 9.91 17.97 -2.02
N CYS A 84 9.55 17.39 -0.88
CA CYS A 84 8.22 17.45 -0.27
C CYS A 84 8.32 17.58 1.25
N ASP A 85 7.19 17.82 1.92
CA ASP A 85 7.09 17.87 3.38
C ASP A 85 6.74 16.51 3.96
N ILE A 86 5.91 15.76 3.23
CA ILE A 86 5.45 14.43 3.58
C ILE A 86 5.67 13.52 2.37
N LEU A 87 6.28 12.37 2.60
CA LEU A 87 6.47 11.35 1.60
C LEU A 87 5.75 10.07 2.00
N ILE A 88 4.85 9.61 1.14
CA ILE A 88 4.17 8.32 1.28
C ILE A 88 4.86 7.33 0.35
N ILE A 89 5.15 6.12 0.83
CA ILE A 89 5.75 5.04 0.03
C ILE A 89 4.94 3.78 0.27
N SER A 90 4.33 3.21 -0.79
CA SER A 90 3.48 2.03 -0.68
C SER A 90 3.56 1.14 -1.92
N ASP A 91 2.95 -0.03 -1.84
CA ASP A 91 2.63 -0.83 -3.01
C ASP A 91 1.34 -0.30 -3.69
N MET A 92 1.08 -0.69 -4.94
CA MET A 92 -0.06 -0.20 -5.71
C MET A 92 -1.40 -0.51 -5.03
N ASP A 93 -1.50 -1.65 -4.40
CA ASP A 93 -2.71 -2.13 -3.74
C ASP A 93 -2.86 -1.64 -2.29
N GLU A 94 -2.02 -0.69 -1.86
CA GLU A 94 -2.08 -0.04 -0.56
C GLU A 94 -2.40 1.44 -0.72
N VAL A 95 -3.62 1.82 -0.36
CA VAL A 95 -4.07 3.21 -0.43
C VAL A 95 -4.47 3.74 0.94
N PHE A 96 -4.25 5.04 1.15
CA PHE A 96 -4.56 5.70 2.42
C PHE A 96 -5.80 6.59 2.29
N TYR A 97 -6.59 6.61 3.34
CA TYR A 97 -7.71 7.50 3.50
C TYR A 97 -7.61 8.22 4.84
N PHE A 98 -7.87 9.52 4.86
CA PHE A 98 -7.99 10.32 6.07
C PHE A 98 -9.29 11.11 6.02
N LYS A 99 -10.02 11.07 7.12
CA LYS A 99 -11.28 11.79 7.26
C LYS A 99 -11.08 13.30 7.36
N ASN A 100 -9.94 13.71 7.94
CA ASN A 100 -9.64 15.10 8.23
C ASN A 100 -8.18 15.43 7.90
N GLU A 101 -7.97 16.51 7.17
CA GLU A 101 -6.62 17.03 6.83
C GLU A 101 -5.84 17.55 8.06
N ALA A 102 -6.52 17.81 9.19
CA ALA A 102 -5.86 18.21 10.44
C ALA A 102 -4.84 17.16 10.96
N VAL A 103 -4.91 15.92 10.48
CA VAL A 103 -3.91 14.89 10.76
C VAL A 103 -2.51 15.32 10.35
N TRP A 104 -2.36 16.06 9.24
CA TRP A 104 -1.07 16.53 8.75
C TRP A 104 -0.46 17.57 9.66
N ASP A 105 -1.27 18.52 10.17
CA ASP A 105 -0.82 19.52 11.13
C ASP A 105 -0.35 18.86 12.43
N ALA A 106 -1.12 17.92 12.96
CA ALA A 106 -0.76 17.17 14.17
C ALA A 106 0.53 16.34 13.96
N PHE A 107 0.68 15.72 12.79
CA PHE A 107 1.85 14.91 12.45
C PHE A 107 3.13 15.75 12.38
N ILE A 108 3.09 16.86 11.65
CA ILE A 108 4.26 17.72 11.44
C ILE A 108 4.60 18.50 12.72
N SER A 109 3.62 19.20 13.34
CA SER A 109 3.84 20.02 14.54
C SER A 109 4.22 19.20 15.77
N GLY A 110 3.74 17.95 15.87
CA GLY A 110 4.12 17.02 16.92
C GLY A 110 5.54 16.48 16.80
N GLY A 111 6.23 16.75 15.70
CA GLY A 111 7.60 16.31 15.46
C GLY A 111 7.74 14.79 15.37
N TYR A 112 6.77 14.13 14.76
CA TYR A 112 6.81 12.68 14.51
C TYR A 112 7.51 12.39 13.18
N ASN A 113 8.30 11.32 13.15
CA ASN A 113 8.98 10.85 11.94
C ASN A 113 8.07 10.06 11.01
N VAL A 114 7.17 9.26 11.60
CA VAL A 114 6.32 8.30 10.90
C VAL A 114 4.88 8.47 11.38
N LEU A 115 3.95 8.53 10.44
CA LEU A 115 2.53 8.43 10.71
C LEU A 115 2.09 7.00 10.38
N ALA A 116 1.56 6.31 11.37
CA ALA A 116 1.01 4.97 11.25
C ALA A 116 -0.51 5.00 11.26
N THR A 117 -1.11 4.17 10.43
CA THR A 117 -2.57 3.99 10.35
C THR A 117 -2.94 2.53 10.49
N PRO A 118 -4.12 2.20 11.03
CA PRO A 118 -4.62 0.83 10.96
C PRO A 118 -4.73 0.39 9.51
N ILE A 119 -4.47 -0.91 9.27
CA ILE A 119 -4.57 -1.52 7.94
C ILE A 119 -5.73 -2.50 7.90
N PHE A 120 -6.53 -2.38 6.85
CA PHE A 120 -7.67 -3.25 6.59
C PHE A 120 -7.53 -3.86 5.20
N SER A 121 -7.70 -5.17 5.11
CA SER A 121 -7.69 -5.88 3.83
C SER A 121 -9.11 -6.14 3.36
N LEU A 122 -9.27 -6.08 2.05
CA LEU A 122 -10.52 -6.34 1.36
C LEU A 122 -10.75 -7.85 1.20
N CYS A 123 -12.00 -8.30 1.39
CA CYS A 123 -12.41 -9.69 1.14
C CYS A 123 -13.85 -9.80 0.60
N GLU A 124 -14.12 -9.06 -0.49
CA GLU A 124 -15.42 -9.05 -1.16
C GLU A 124 -15.72 -10.37 -1.91
N ASP A 125 -16.95 -10.56 -2.30
CA ASP A 125 -17.36 -11.72 -3.11
C ASP A 125 -16.93 -11.57 -4.57
N SER A 126 -16.82 -10.32 -5.06
CA SER A 126 -16.43 -9.98 -6.43
C SER A 126 -15.94 -8.55 -6.53
N LYS A 127 -15.29 -8.22 -7.66
CA LYS A 127 -14.87 -6.84 -7.98
C LYS A 127 -16.10 -5.96 -8.19
N PRO A 128 -16.23 -4.84 -7.46
CA PRO A 128 -17.32 -3.90 -7.70
C PRO A 128 -17.12 -3.19 -9.06
N PRO A 129 -18.20 -2.70 -9.67
CA PRO A 129 -18.06 -1.82 -10.84
C PRO A 129 -17.33 -0.55 -10.45
N TYR A 130 -16.45 -0.06 -11.34
CA TYR A 130 -15.81 1.23 -11.11
C TYR A 130 -16.84 2.37 -11.15
N MET A 131 -16.84 3.22 -10.13
CA MET A 131 -17.66 4.43 -10.05
C MET A 131 -16.75 5.63 -9.77
N GLU A 132 -16.68 6.57 -10.71
CA GLU A 132 -15.77 7.70 -10.65
C GLU A 132 -15.94 8.59 -9.39
N ASN A 133 -17.14 8.68 -8.85
CA ASN A 133 -17.46 9.52 -7.71
C ASN A 133 -17.47 8.78 -6.35
N LYS A 134 -17.04 7.53 -6.31
CA LYS A 134 -17.03 6.73 -5.09
C LYS A 134 -15.68 6.07 -4.87
N LEU A 135 -15.13 6.25 -3.68
CA LEU A 135 -13.96 5.50 -3.25
C LEU A 135 -14.28 4.01 -3.14
N LEU A 136 -13.27 3.17 -3.26
CA LEU A 136 -13.46 1.71 -3.21
C LEU A 136 -14.12 1.27 -1.89
N HIS A 137 -13.70 1.84 -0.75
CA HIS A 137 -14.28 1.49 0.54
C HIS A 137 -15.74 1.96 0.72
N GLU A 138 -16.23 2.90 -0.10
CA GLU A 138 -17.64 3.30 -0.12
C GLU A 138 -18.52 2.35 -0.93
N GLN A 139 -17.91 1.44 -1.71
CA GLN A 139 -18.57 0.46 -2.58
C GLN A 139 -18.44 -0.97 -2.06
N CYS A 140 -17.54 -1.19 -1.13
CA CYS A 140 -17.22 -2.49 -0.53
C CYS A 140 -17.65 -2.50 0.94
N HIS A 141 -17.98 -3.68 1.45
CA HIS A 141 -18.52 -3.84 2.79
C HIS A 141 -17.85 -4.93 3.62
N LYS A 142 -16.94 -5.70 3.00
CA LYS A 142 -16.23 -6.80 3.66
C LYS A 142 -14.75 -6.49 3.81
N PHE A 143 -14.40 -5.99 4.99
CA PHE A 143 -13.02 -5.67 5.37
C PHE A 143 -12.62 -6.45 6.61
N TYR A 144 -11.38 -6.87 6.71
CA TYR A 144 -10.86 -7.50 7.91
C TYR A 144 -9.56 -6.83 8.35
N LYS A 145 -9.30 -6.86 9.66
CA LYS A 145 -8.00 -6.41 10.18
C LYS A 145 -6.93 -7.44 9.82
N GLN A 146 -5.93 -7.00 9.12
CA GLN A 146 -4.78 -7.85 8.82
C GLN A 146 -3.96 -8.08 10.10
N ARG A 147 -3.77 -9.33 10.48
CA ARG A 147 -2.88 -9.70 11.57
C ARG A 147 -1.46 -9.84 11.01
N MET A 148 -0.58 -8.90 11.35
CA MET A 148 0.84 -9.08 11.09
C MET A 148 1.44 -9.85 12.25
N ASN A 149 1.79 -11.11 12.01
CA ASN A 149 2.55 -11.90 12.97
C ASN A 149 3.96 -11.30 13.09
N HIS A 150 4.40 -10.93 14.30
CA HIS A 150 5.79 -10.69 14.71
C HIS A 150 6.32 -9.25 14.75
N MET A 151 5.63 -8.31 15.37
CA MET A 151 6.34 -7.10 15.78
C MET A 151 6.11 -6.77 17.25
N VAL A 152 7.18 -6.92 18.03
CA VAL A 152 7.21 -6.55 19.44
C VAL A 152 7.08 -5.03 19.55
N GLY A 153 5.97 -4.56 20.13
CA GLY A 153 5.83 -3.18 20.59
C GLY A 153 4.92 -2.24 19.79
N PHE A 154 4.31 -2.68 18.70
CA PHE A 154 3.28 -1.94 17.97
C PHE A 154 2.03 -2.81 17.79
N ASP A 155 0.88 -2.15 17.70
CA ASP A 155 -0.35 -2.80 17.28
C ASP A 155 -0.07 -3.53 15.96
N ASP A 156 -0.28 -4.84 15.91
CA ASP A 156 0.01 -5.71 14.76
C ASP A 156 -0.76 -5.33 13.47
N TYR A 157 -1.45 -4.19 13.49
CA TYR A 157 -2.42 -3.76 12.50
C TYR A 157 -2.11 -2.40 11.87
N SER A 158 -0.89 -1.90 12.00
CA SER A 158 -0.56 -0.55 11.49
C SER A 158 0.43 -0.59 10.33
N LYS A 159 0.21 0.26 9.32
CA LYS A 159 1.14 0.46 8.20
C LYS A 159 2.04 1.66 8.46
N LEU A 160 3.35 1.49 8.27
CA LEU A 160 4.40 2.48 8.48
C LEU A 160 4.92 2.99 7.12
N SER A 161 4.13 3.76 6.41
CA SER A 161 4.42 4.17 5.03
C SER A 161 4.46 5.69 4.81
N ILE A 162 4.19 6.49 5.85
CA ILE A 162 4.06 7.94 5.74
C ILE A 162 5.14 8.61 6.58
N PHE A 163 5.98 9.40 5.93
CA PHE A 163 7.20 9.96 6.50
C PHE A 163 7.19 11.48 6.51
N ASN A 164 7.55 12.09 7.65
CA ASN A 164 7.85 13.50 7.77
C ASN A 164 9.29 13.75 7.29
N THR A 165 9.44 14.28 6.11
CA THR A 165 10.75 14.46 5.47
C THR A 165 11.56 15.61 6.08
N LYS A 166 10.91 16.53 6.80
CA LYS A 166 11.59 17.67 7.46
C LYS A 166 12.54 17.25 8.57
N ILE A 167 12.28 16.12 9.21
CA ILE A 167 13.03 15.66 10.39
C ILE A 167 13.59 14.25 10.24
N THR A 168 13.28 13.55 9.13
CA THR A 168 13.75 12.20 8.87
C THR A 168 14.84 12.23 7.81
N ASN A 169 16.07 11.88 8.20
CA ASN A 169 17.22 11.94 7.29
C ASN A 169 17.29 10.71 6.37
N SER A 170 16.91 9.55 6.89
CA SER A 170 16.89 8.28 6.14
C SER A 170 15.87 7.32 6.72
N VAL A 171 15.43 6.39 5.88
CA VAL A 171 14.61 5.25 6.28
C VAL A 171 15.29 3.96 5.83
N SER A 172 15.16 2.92 6.64
CA SER A 172 15.48 1.54 6.26
C SER A 172 14.26 0.69 6.51
N MET A 173 13.87 -0.09 5.52
CA MET A 173 12.65 -0.88 5.51
C MET A 173 12.98 -2.37 5.61
N SER A 174 12.11 -3.14 6.26
CA SER A 174 12.13 -4.60 6.07
C SER A 174 11.61 -4.96 4.68
N VAL A 175 11.87 -6.18 4.26
CA VAL A 175 11.19 -6.79 3.12
C VAL A 175 9.66 -6.72 3.37
N GLY A 176 8.86 -6.39 2.35
CA GLY A 176 7.42 -6.17 2.48
C GLY A 176 7.03 -4.91 3.26
N GLN A 177 7.99 -4.11 3.70
CA GLN A 177 7.76 -2.85 4.46
C GLN A 177 6.91 -3.03 5.73
N HIS A 178 7.06 -4.18 6.39
CA HIS A 178 6.39 -4.45 7.67
C HIS A 178 7.04 -3.74 8.85
N TYR A 179 8.30 -3.40 8.74
CA TYR A 179 9.07 -2.67 9.73
C TYR A 179 9.89 -1.58 9.07
N VAL A 180 10.03 -0.46 9.80
CA VAL A 180 10.81 0.71 9.34
C VAL A 180 11.72 1.17 10.48
N GLN A 181 12.93 1.54 10.15
CA GLN A 181 13.83 2.28 11.03
C GLN A 181 14.11 3.65 10.42
N THR A 182 14.22 4.66 11.25
CA THR A 182 14.52 6.03 10.80
C THR A 182 15.77 6.59 11.47
N SER A 183 16.40 7.55 10.81
CA SER A 183 17.40 8.44 11.42
C SER A 183 16.86 9.87 11.37
N PRO A 184 16.76 10.60 12.49
CA PRO A 184 16.98 10.14 13.87
C PRO A 184 15.99 9.08 14.34
N THR A 185 16.16 8.59 15.56
CA THR A 185 15.33 7.54 16.16
C THR A 185 13.85 7.81 15.95
N MET A 186 13.14 6.78 15.54
CA MET A 186 11.74 6.84 15.13
C MET A 186 10.80 7.30 16.26
N ARG A 187 9.99 8.31 15.97
CA ARG A 187 8.87 8.77 16.77
C ARG A 187 7.60 8.59 15.93
N ILE A 188 6.72 7.71 16.36
CA ILE A 188 5.52 7.35 15.61
C ILE A 188 4.30 8.10 16.16
N MET A 189 3.50 8.67 15.26
CA MET A 189 2.13 9.07 15.52
C MET A 189 1.20 7.95 15.06
N LEU A 190 0.37 7.43 15.95
CA LEU A 190 -0.73 6.54 15.56
C LEU A 190 -1.98 7.40 15.31
N SER A 191 -2.57 7.29 14.14
CA SER A 191 -3.81 8.00 13.83
C SER A 191 -4.94 7.01 13.54
N ASN A 192 -6.05 7.19 14.26
CA ASN A 192 -7.30 6.50 14.01
C ASN A 192 -8.29 7.35 13.18
N ASP A 193 -7.87 8.53 12.71
CA ASP A 193 -8.68 9.39 11.83
C ASP A 193 -8.61 8.98 10.35
N GLY A 194 -7.85 7.93 10.07
CA GLY A 194 -7.65 7.36 8.75
C GLY A 194 -7.25 5.89 8.82
N PHE A 195 -7.09 5.29 7.66
CA PHE A 195 -6.68 3.90 7.51
C PHE A 195 -5.86 3.69 6.23
N CYS A 196 -5.10 2.60 6.20
CA CYS A 196 -4.57 2.00 4.98
C CYS A 196 -5.56 0.92 4.53
N LEU A 197 -6.04 1.02 3.29
CA LEU A 197 -6.77 -0.05 2.64
C LEU A 197 -5.79 -0.87 1.80
N HIS A 198 -5.62 -2.13 2.15
CA HIS A 198 -4.88 -3.10 1.36
C HIS A 198 -5.90 -3.90 0.53
N VAL A 199 -5.92 -3.67 -0.77
CA VAL A 199 -6.85 -4.34 -1.68
C VAL A 199 -6.58 -5.84 -1.70
N ASP A 200 -5.31 -6.24 -1.57
CA ASP A 200 -4.84 -7.63 -1.39
C ASP A 200 -5.53 -8.63 -2.33
N LYS A 201 -5.84 -8.17 -3.56
CA LYS A 201 -6.58 -8.97 -4.55
C LYS A 201 -7.93 -9.48 -4.00
N GLY A 202 -8.56 -8.74 -3.10
CA GLY A 202 -9.75 -9.10 -2.33
C GLY A 202 -11.09 -9.00 -3.09
N PHE A 203 -11.07 -9.18 -4.41
CA PHE A 203 -12.25 -9.14 -5.30
C PHE A 203 -12.85 -10.53 -5.58
N GLY A 204 -12.89 -11.38 -4.58
CA GLY A 204 -13.38 -12.75 -4.66
C GLY A 204 -12.25 -13.77 -4.69
N ILE A 205 -12.57 -14.97 -4.22
CA ILE A 205 -11.58 -16.05 -4.06
C ILE A 205 -10.96 -16.49 -5.39
N ASP A 206 -11.76 -16.65 -6.43
CA ASP A 206 -11.27 -17.07 -7.75
C ASP A 206 -10.30 -16.05 -8.35
N TYR A 207 -10.62 -14.76 -8.21
CA TYR A 207 -9.76 -13.68 -8.64
C TYR A 207 -8.43 -13.70 -7.85
N LYS A 208 -8.50 -13.76 -6.52
CA LYS A 208 -7.32 -13.80 -5.64
C LYS A 208 -6.42 -14.99 -5.97
N TYR A 209 -6.99 -16.17 -6.13
CA TYR A 209 -6.25 -17.38 -6.48
C TYR A 209 -5.54 -17.24 -7.84
N LYS A 210 -6.26 -16.78 -8.86
CA LYS A 210 -5.69 -16.56 -10.20
C LYS A 210 -4.49 -15.60 -10.17
N ILE A 211 -4.58 -14.51 -9.41
CA ILE A 211 -3.48 -13.55 -9.31
C ILE A 211 -2.31 -14.13 -8.51
N ARG A 212 -2.56 -14.81 -7.38
CA ARG A 212 -1.50 -15.48 -6.61
C ARG A 212 -0.75 -16.52 -7.44
N GLN A 213 -1.41 -17.29 -8.29
CA GLN A 213 -0.74 -18.22 -9.20
C GLN A 213 0.20 -17.49 -10.17
N LYS A 214 -0.26 -16.39 -10.78
CA LYS A 214 0.61 -15.56 -11.64
C LYS A 214 1.82 -15.00 -10.88
N MET A 215 1.64 -14.57 -9.63
CA MET A 215 2.73 -14.07 -8.79
C MET A 215 3.71 -15.19 -8.45
N ASN A 216 3.21 -16.38 -8.10
CA ASN A 216 4.03 -17.57 -7.84
C ASN A 216 4.89 -17.96 -9.04
N ASP A 217 4.30 -17.97 -10.25
CA ASP A 217 5.01 -18.28 -11.49
C ASP A 217 6.13 -17.27 -11.80
N ASN A 218 5.97 -16.03 -11.31
CA ASN A 218 6.94 -14.93 -11.52
C ASN A 218 7.85 -14.66 -10.30
N LEU A 219 7.89 -15.55 -9.30
CA LEU A 219 8.81 -15.39 -8.17
C LEU A 219 10.27 -15.41 -8.64
N SER A 220 11.04 -14.42 -8.18
CA SER A 220 12.47 -14.36 -8.42
C SER A 220 13.23 -15.51 -7.76
N GLU A 221 14.40 -15.84 -8.28
CA GLU A 221 15.29 -16.82 -7.65
C GLU A 221 15.71 -16.36 -6.22
N THR A 222 15.81 -15.06 -5.99
CA THR A 222 16.09 -14.49 -4.67
C THR A 222 14.98 -14.83 -3.68
N ASN A 223 13.71 -14.57 -4.05
CA ASN A 223 12.57 -14.87 -3.20
C ASN A 223 12.43 -16.37 -2.93
N LYS A 224 12.59 -17.21 -3.96
CA LYS A 224 12.55 -18.68 -3.83
C LYS A 224 13.59 -19.20 -2.85
N ARG A 225 14.86 -18.76 -2.97
CA ARG A 225 15.97 -19.18 -2.09
C ARG A 225 15.78 -18.71 -0.63
N ALA A 226 15.17 -17.56 -0.44
CA ALA A 226 14.89 -16.99 0.88
C ALA A 226 13.55 -17.45 1.48
N ASN A 227 12.79 -18.31 0.80
CA ASN A 227 11.44 -18.74 1.18
C ASN A 227 10.50 -17.54 1.43
N MET A 228 10.62 -16.47 0.63
CA MET A 228 9.72 -15.33 0.66
C MET A 228 8.54 -15.55 -0.28
N CYS A 229 7.34 -15.10 0.13
CA CYS A 229 6.11 -15.22 -0.66
C CYS A 229 5.71 -16.66 -1.01
N ILE A 230 6.08 -17.63 -0.18
CA ILE A 230 5.75 -19.05 -0.39
C ILE A 230 4.24 -19.32 -0.38
N GLU A 231 3.46 -18.47 0.29
CA GLU A 231 2.01 -18.52 0.34
C GLU A 231 1.33 -18.30 -1.01
N TYR A 232 2.04 -17.76 -2.01
CA TYR A 232 1.50 -17.65 -3.36
C TYR A 232 1.34 -19.03 -4.04
N GLY A 233 2.08 -20.03 -3.59
CA GLY A 233 1.96 -21.43 -4.03
C GLY A 233 0.91 -22.25 -3.28
N ASP A 234 0.14 -21.65 -2.36
CA ASP A 234 -0.91 -22.36 -1.63
C ASP A 234 -2.00 -22.91 -2.57
N SER A 235 -2.59 -24.06 -2.20
CA SER A 235 -3.69 -24.64 -2.97
C SER A 235 -4.95 -23.76 -2.89
N PHE A 236 -5.84 -23.96 -3.86
CA PHE A 236 -7.12 -23.25 -3.87
C PHE A 236 -7.92 -23.49 -2.59
N GLU A 237 -7.97 -24.74 -2.10
CA GLU A 237 -8.71 -25.13 -0.92
C GLU A 237 -8.20 -24.39 0.32
N LYS A 238 -6.88 -24.35 0.52
CA LYS A 238 -6.26 -23.64 1.65
C LYS A 238 -6.57 -22.16 1.60
N LEU A 239 -6.42 -21.54 0.43
CA LEU A 239 -6.72 -20.12 0.24
C LEU A 239 -8.21 -19.83 0.43
N ALA A 240 -9.10 -20.72 -0.06
CA ALA A 240 -10.54 -20.57 0.08
C ALA A 240 -11.00 -20.64 1.55
N GLU A 241 -10.43 -21.55 2.33
CA GLU A 241 -10.68 -21.63 3.78
C GLU A 241 -10.26 -20.35 4.50
N GLU A 242 -9.07 -19.82 4.18
CA GLU A 242 -8.59 -18.56 4.73
C GLU A 242 -9.49 -17.39 4.33
N TYR A 243 -9.84 -17.30 3.06
CA TYR A 243 -10.69 -16.23 2.52
C TYR A 243 -12.08 -16.24 3.17
N LYS A 244 -12.69 -17.42 3.29
CA LYS A 244 -13.98 -17.59 3.98
C LYS A 244 -13.90 -17.15 5.45
N ARG A 245 -12.86 -17.56 6.18
CA ARG A 245 -12.66 -17.14 7.56
C ARG A 245 -12.50 -15.61 7.69
N ASN A 246 -11.81 -14.97 6.74
CA ASN A 246 -11.66 -13.52 6.71
C ASN A 246 -13.01 -12.85 6.44
N GLN A 247 -13.84 -13.39 5.55
CA GLN A 247 -15.21 -12.91 5.29
C GLN A 247 -16.13 -13.06 6.52
N GLU A 248 -16.08 -14.18 7.21
CA GLU A 248 -16.86 -14.43 8.43
C GLU A 248 -16.49 -13.43 9.56
N ASN A 249 -15.26 -12.95 9.59
CA ASN A 249 -14.76 -11.96 10.56
C ASN A 249 -14.71 -10.54 9.99
N SER A 250 -15.30 -10.32 8.81
CA SER A 250 -15.30 -9.01 8.16
C SER A 250 -16.33 -8.05 8.79
N PHE A 251 -16.09 -6.79 8.54
CA PHE A 251 -16.97 -5.69 8.94
C PHE A 251 -16.99 -4.61 7.86
N ASP A 252 -17.98 -3.75 7.90
CA ASP A 252 -18.04 -2.58 7.02
C ASP A 252 -17.25 -1.41 7.64
N ILE A 253 -16.15 -1.03 7.01
CA ILE A 253 -15.27 0.06 7.46
C ILE A 253 -16.01 1.40 7.50
N ASN A 254 -17.05 1.60 6.68
CA ASN A 254 -17.85 2.81 6.66
C ASN A 254 -18.63 3.03 7.97
N ASN A 255 -18.81 1.99 8.78
CA ASN A 255 -19.41 2.11 10.11
C ASN A 255 -18.45 2.73 11.15
N ILE A 256 -17.14 2.67 10.88
CA ILE A 256 -16.08 3.18 11.78
C ILE A 256 -15.64 4.59 11.36
N TYR A 257 -15.55 4.84 10.06
CA TYR A 257 -14.97 6.06 9.48
C TYR A 257 -16.02 6.98 8.83
N LYS A 258 -17.21 7.04 9.40
CA LYS A 258 -18.30 7.96 8.96
C LYS A 258 -17.96 9.41 9.22
#